data_1ed9b2b545d61236f8ece9c261b00c97
#
_entry.id   1ed9b2b545d61236f8ece9c261b00c97
#
_cell.length_a   1.000
_cell.length_b   1.000
_cell.length_c   1.000
_cell.angle_alpha   90.00
_cell.angle_beta   90.00
_cell.angle_gamma   90.00
#
_symmetry.space_group_name_H-M   'P 1'
#
loop_
_entity.id
_entity.type
_entity.pdbx_description
1 polymer ?
#
loop_
_entity_poly.entity_id
_entity_poly.type
_entity_poly.pdbx_seq_one_letter_code
_entity_poly.pdbx_strand_id
1 'polypeptide(L)'
;ILKKYGYLDNENYIKKLEDEKNVDRKINILYISIFGIVIILIVIYYNNKKEIRIREVNQYLNEVNRGNYKLKIEENGEDEISRLRNELYKTTILLRETAENSEKEKVSLSNSLADISHQIKTPITSMRIMLDNIEDNPNMDSKTRVEFIKEISKQVDWISSLVVSLLKLAKFDAGAIVMKNEEINVRNLIDKAVSNLAIILDVKNIKIISNIDEAATINADYNWQLEAITNIIKNAVEHSSDNSNIYINVENTSVFVKIQIKDEGEGIGKKDINHIFERFYKSKNSSENSIGIGLSLAKTIIEKANGYIKVESEDGKGTMFEIKYLK
;
A
#
# COMPACT_ATOMS: atom_id res chain seq x y z
N ILE A 1 -14.09 98.78 51.23
CA ILE A 1 -12.68 98.85 50.78
C ILE A 1 -12.41 97.83 49.73
N LEU A 2 -12.87 96.57 49.82
CA LEU A 2 -12.59 95.50 48.86
C LEU A 2 -13.28 95.70 47.49
N LYS A 3 -14.43 96.36 47.42
CA LYS A 3 -15.11 96.73 46.16
C LYS A 3 -14.30 97.73 45.30
N LYS A 4 -13.38 98.48 45.89
CA LYS A 4 -12.58 99.52 45.21
C LYS A 4 -11.33 98.91 44.49
N TYR A 5 -11.03 97.63 44.76
CA TYR A 5 -9.88 96.89 44.20
C TYR A 5 -10.29 95.71 43.29
N GLY A 6 -11.53 95.73 42.77
CA GLY A 6 -11.92 94.74 41.77
C GLY A 6 -12.24 93.31 42.31
N TYR A 7 -12.38 93.16 43.63
CA TYR A 7 -12.69 91.89 44.27
C TYR A 7 -14.19 91.65 44.47
N LEU A 8 -15.02 92.14 43.58
CA LEU A 8 -16.46 92.08 43.74
C LEU A 8 -17.21 91.40 42.60
N ASP A 9 -16.69 90.32 42.11
CA ASP A 9 -17.52 89.42 41.32
C ASP A 9 -17.00 87.94 41.39
N ASN A 10 -16.49 87.58 42.58
CA ASN A 10 -16.02 86.21 42.80
C ASN A 10 -17.16 85.20 42.68
N GLU A 11 -18.41 85.52 43.04
CA GLU A 11 -19.50 84.54 42.89
C GLU A 11 -19.88 84.28 41.44
N ASN A 12 -19.96 85.34 40.62
CA ASN A 12 -20.24 85.16 39.19
C ASN A 12 -19.08 84.46 38.44
N TYR A 13 -17.84 84.74 38.84
CA TYR A 13 -16.65 84.08 38.27
C TYR A 13 -16.55 82.66 38.72
N ILE A 14 -16.80 82.31 39.97
CA ILE A 14 -16.84 80.95 40.49
C ILE A 14 -17.95 80.14 39.80
N LYS A 15 -19.16 80.75 39.68
CA LYS A 15 -20.27 80.09 38.98
C LYS A 15 -19.97 79.84 37.51
N LYS A 16 -19.30 80.77 36.82
CA LYS A 16 -18.86 80.58 35.46
C LYS A 16 -17.81 79.44 35.29
N LEU A 17 -16.85 79.39 36.25
CA LEU A 17 -15.89 78.31 36.31
C LEU A 17 -16.51 76.94 36.63
N GLU A 18 -17.54 76.93 37.50
CA GLU A 18 -18.32 75.69 37.77
C GLU A 18 -19.15 75.25 36.58
N ASP A 19 -19.76 76.20 35.87
CA ASP A 19 -20.51 75.93 34.66
C ASP A 19 -19.55 75.34 33.51
N GLU A 20 -18.39 76.01 33.35
CA GLU A 20 -17.36 75.48 32.39
C GLU A 20 -16.90 74.09 32.80
N LYS A 21 -16.56 73.86 34.06
CA LYS A 21 -16.21 72.53 34.57
C LYS A 21 -17.34 71.49 34.39
N ASN A 22 -18.57 71.85 34.55
CA ASN A 22 -19.74 71.01 34.38
C ASN A 22 -19.95 70.67 32.87
N VAL A 23 -19.70 71.63 31.98
CA VAL A 23 -19.72 71.38 30.51
C VAL A 23 -18.61 70.45 30.13
N ASP A 24 -17.37 70.69 30.59
CA ASP A 24 -16.23 69.80 30.31
C ASP A 24 -16.47 68.38 30.85
N ARG A 25 -17.05 68.27 32.06
CA ARG A 25 -17.42 66.96 32.62
C ARG A 25 -18.46 66.27 31.76
N LYS A 26 -19.48 66.92 31.27
CA LYS A 26 -20.49 66.32 30.36
C LYS A 26 -19.88 65.92 29.03
N ILE A 27 -18.99 66.74 28.49
CA ILE A 27 -18.27 66.45 27.28
C ILE A 27 -17.37 65.15 27.44
N ASN A 28 -16.65 65.10 28.56
CA ASN A 28 -15.80 63.93 28.86
C ASN A 28 -16.63 62.65 29.06
N ILE A 29 -17.77 62.73 29.75
CA ILE A 29 -18.71 61.60 29.89
C ILE A 29 -19.24 61.17 28.53
N LEU A 30 -19.57 62.14 27.65
CA LEU A 30 -20.01 61.82 26.29
C LEU A 30 -18.92 61.07 25.48
N TYR A 31 -17.67 61.54 25.53
CA TYR A 31 -16.54 60.87 24.86
C TYR A 31 -16.31 59.45 25.40
N ILE A 32 -16.34 59.23 26.70
CA ILE A 32 -16.20 57.95 27.35
C ILE A 32 -17.34 57.02 26.92
N SER A 33 -18.56 57.52 26.84
CA SER A 33 -19.74 56.76 26.42
C SER A 33 -19.63 56.32 24.94
N ILE A 34 -19.24 57.25 24.04
CA ILE A 34 -19.04 56.95 22.62
C ILE A 34 -17.92 55.94 22.47
N PHE A 35 -16.79 56.11 23.18
CA PHE A 35 -15.67 55.13 23.13
C PHE A 35 -16.11 53.77 23.64
N GLY A 36 -16.89 53.69 24.72
CA GLY A 36 -17.46 52.44 25.22
C GLY A 36 -18.37 51.75 24.21
N ILE A 37 -19.25 52.51 23.52
CA ILE A 37 -20.11 51.98 22.47
C ILE A 37 -19.29 51.41 21.30
N VAL A 38 -18.24 52.11 20.86
CA VAL A 38 -17.36 51.65 19.78
C VAL A 38 -16.67 50.33 20.15
N ILE A 39 -16.16 50.21 21.37
CA ILE A 39 -15.55 48.98 21.87
C ILE A 39 -16.57 47.83 21.85
N ILE A 40 -17.79 48.06 22.36
CA ILE A 40 -18.86 47.04 22.35
C ILE A 40 -19.17 46.59 20.93
N LEU A 41 -19.28 47.49 19.98
CA LEU A 41 -19.55 47.17 18.57
C LEU A 41 -18.41 46.35 17.95
N ILE A 42 -17.17 46.67 18.25
CA ILE A 42 -16.00 45.93 17.84
C ILE A 42 -16.03 44.48 18.39
N VAL A 43 -16.33 44.35 19.70
CA VAL A 43 -16.43 43.02 20.34
C VAL A 43 -17.56 42.19 19.74
N ILE A 44 -18.74 42.78 19.51
CA ILE A 44 -19.86 42.09 18.86
C ILE A 44 -19.48 41.66 17.44
N TYR A 45 -18.84 42.50 16.64
CA TYR A 45 -18.39 42.18 15.30
C TYR A 45 -17.40 40.99 15.30
N TYR A 46 -16.42 41.02 16.22
CA TYR A 46 -15.44 39.94 16.36
C TYR A 46 -16.09 38.61 16.78
N ASN A 47 -17.00 38.66 17.77
CA ASN A 47 -17.71 37.46 18.22
C ASN A 47 -18.60 36.86 17.12
N ASN A 48 -19.36 37.67 16.40
CA ASN A 48 -20.16 37.18 15.29
C ASN A 48 -19.32 36.55 14.18
N LYS A 49 -18.19 37.17 13.83
CA LYS A 49 -17.27 36.61 12.84
C LYS A 49 -16.68 35.28 13.31
N LYS A 50 -16.33 35.12 14.57
CA LYS A 50 -15.82 33.88 15.17
C LYS A 50 -16.89 32.79 15.15
N GLU A 51 -18.14 33.13 15.48
CA GLU A 51 -19.24 32.15 15.50
C GLU A 51 -19.56 31.61 14.10
N ILE A 52 -19.52 32.43 13.06
CA ILE A 52 -19.69 31.99 11.67
C ILE A 52 -18.62 30.98 11.30
N ARG A 53 -17.35 31.25 11.58
CA ARG A 53 -16.24 30.35 11.29
C ARG A 53 -16.34 29.03 12.04
N ILE A 54 -16.78 29.04 13.29
CA ILE A 54 -17.00 27.80 14.07
C ILE A 54 -18.12 26.98 13.45
N ARG A 55 -19.19 27.61 12.98
CA ARG A 55 -20.27 26.90 12.25
C ARG A 55 -19.77 26.25 10.96
N GLU A 56 -18.93 26.92 10.20
CA GLU A 56 -18.31 26.37 8.98
C GLU A 56 -17.48 25.13 9.30
N VAL A 57 -16.66 25.15 10.36
CA VAL A 57 -15.88 24.00 10.82
C VAL A 57 -16.80 22.85 11.25
N ASN A 58 -17.88 23.12 11.97
CA ASN A 58 -18.85 22.11 12.38
C ASN A 58 -19.59 21.50 11.19
N GLN A 59 -19.97 22.30 10.19
CA GLN A 59 -20.56 21.79 8.95
C GLN A 59 -19.59 20.90 8.21
N TYR A 60 -18.32 21.29 8.10
CA TYR A 60 -17.28 20.48 7.50
C TYR A 60 -17.12 19.11 8.20
N LEU A 61 -17.03 19.13 9.53
CA LEU A 61 -16.96 17.89 10.33
C LEU A 61 -18.18 16.99 10.13
N ASN A 62 -19.36 17.54 10.03
CA ASN A 62 -20.58 16.78 9.78
C ASN A 62 -20.57 16.10 8.41
N GLU A 63 -20.05 16.78 7.38
CA GLU A 63 -19.88 16.18 6.05
C GLU A 63 -18.83 15.07 6.05
N VAL A 64 -17.69 15.28 6.72
CA VAL A 64 -16.65 14.25 6.91
C VAL A 64 -17.23 13.01 7.63
N ASN A 65 -18.03 13.21 8.68
CA ASN A 65 -18.68 12.11 9.40
C ASN A 65 -19.71 11.34 8.56
N ARG A 66 -20.25 11.96 7.51
CA ARG A 66 -21.12 11.30 6.52
C ARG A 66 -20.34 10.57 5.42
N GLY A 67 -19.01 10.55 5.51
CA GLY A 67 -18.14 9.92 4.52
C GLY A 67 -17.84 10.80 3.29
N ASN A 68 -18.21 12.07 3.32
CA ASN A 68 -17.89 13.01 2.24
C ASN A 68 -16.51 13.65 2.47
N TYR A 69 -15.46 13.01 1.95
CA TYR A 69 -14.06 13.46 2.10
C TYR A 69 -13.59 14.38 0.94
N LYS A 70 -14.46 14.74 -0.02
CA LYS A 70 -14.08 15.52 -1.22
C LYS A 70 -14.19 17.03 -1.03
N LEU A 71 -14.33 17.48 0.20
CA LEU A 71 -14.49 18.90 0.52
C LEU A 71 -13.17 19.65 0.34
N LYS A 72 -13.24 20.80 -0.33
CA LYS A 72 -12.14 21.76 -0.38
C LYS A 72 -12.31 22.77 0.74
N ILE A 73 -11.23 23.07 1.44
CA ILE A 73 -11.17 24.18 2.38
C ILE A 73 -10.49 25.33 1.66
N GLU A 74 -11.17 26.48 1.54
CA GLU A 74 -10.52 27.69 1.10
C GLU A 74 -9.61 28.19 2.23
N GLU A 75 -8.34 28.31 1.90
CA GLU A 75 -7.34 28.87 2.79
C GLU A 75 -7.58 30.36 2.92
N ASN A 76 -7.52 30.91 4.18
CA ASN A 76 -6.96 32.24 4.38
C ASN A 76 -7.12 32.68 5.84
N GLY A 77 -6.10 32.47 6.65
CA GLY A 77 -5.98 33.07 7.96
C GLY A 77 -4.84 32.45 8.78
N GLU A 78 -4.16 33.29 9.53
CA GLU A 78 -3.11 32.86 10.47
C GLU A 78 -3.65 32.66 11.90
N ASP A 79 -4.97 32.74 12.09
CA ASP A 79 -5.62 32.60 13.39
C ASP A 79 -5.77 31.14 13.83
N GLU A 80 -6.09 30.91 15.11
CA GLU A 80 -6.21 29.57 15.70
C GLU A 80 -7.27 28.70 15.01
N ILE A 81 -8.37 29.31 14.54
CA ILE A 81 -9.44 28.60 13.84
C ILE A 81 -8.95 28.13 12.47
N SER A 82 -8.15 28.94 11.78
CA SER A 82 -7.54 28.57 10.50
C SER A 82 -6.53 27.43 10.66
N ARG A 83 -5.73 27.42 11.74
CA ARG A 83 -4.85 26.30 12.07
C ARG A 83 -5.63 25.00 12.33
N LEU A 84 -6.69 25.07 13.14
CA LEU A 84 -7.56 23.92 13.39
C LEU A 84 -8.17 23.39 12.09
N ARG A 85 -8.62 24.26 11.22
CA ARG A 85 -9.19 23.91 9.91
C ARG A 85 -8.18 23.21 9.01
N ASN A 86 -6.93 23.68 8.99
CA ASN A 86 -5.86 23.06 8.23
C ASN A 86 -5.51 21.65 8.75
N GLU A 87 -5.46 21.47 10.07
CA GLU A 87 -5.24 20.12 10.65
C GLU A 87 -6.41 19.16 10.37
N LEU A 88 -7.64 19.65 10.43
CA LEU A 88 -8.82 18.87 10.02
C LEU A 88 -8.76 18.48 8.54
N TYR A 89 -8.30 19.38 7.68
CA TYR A 89 -8.15 19.09 6.25
C TYR A 89 -7.11 18.00 6.00
N LYS A 90 -5.93 18.09 6.63
CA LYS A 90 -4.91 17.04 6.54
C LYS A 90 -5.44 15.69 7.02
N THR A 91 -6.15 15.68 8.15
CA THR A 91 -6.79 14.48 8.68
C THR A 91 -7.84 13.91 7.72
N THR A 92 -8.62 14.78 7.08
CA THR A 92 -9.63 14.37 6.08
C THR A 92 -8.99 13.76 4.83
N ILE A 93 -7.86 14.32 4.36
CA ILE A 93 -7.09 13.72 3.26
C ILE A 93 -6.63 12.31 3.65
N LEU A 94 -6.05 12.15 4.84
CA LEU A 94 -5.60 10.85 5.33
C LEU A 94 -6.76 9.84 5.45
N LEU A 95 -7.90 10.27 5.99
CA LEU A 95 -9.12 9.44 6.07
C LEU A 95 -9.62 9.03 4.68
N ARG A 96 -9.61 9.96 3.71
CA ARG A 96 -9.98 9.66 2.32
C ARG A 96 -9.06 8.63 1.71
N GLU A 97 -7.75 8.81 1.81
CA GLU A 97 -6.76 7.87 1.28
C GLU A 97 -6.92 6.49 1.93
N THR A 98 -7.14 6.44 3.24
CA THR A 98 -7.37 5.20 3.97
C THR A 98 -8.65 4.51 3.51
N ALA A 99 -9.74 5.26 3.34
CA ALA A 99 -11.02 4.72 2.87
C ALA A 99 -10.93 4.22 1.42
N GLU A 100 -10.29 4.97 0.51
CA GLU A 100 -10.07 4.57 -0.88
C GLU A 100 -9.17 3.32 -0.97
N ASN A 101 -8.13 3.23 -0.15
CA ASN A 101 -7.26 2.04 -0.08
C ASN A 101 -8.01 0.83 0.47
N SER A 102 -8.79 1.00 1.54
CA SER A 102 -9.62 -0.08 2.11
C SER A 102 -10.66 -0.60 1.11
N GLU A 103 -11.27 0.29 0.33
CA GLU A 103 -12.21 -0.13 -0.73
C GLU A 103 -11.50 -0.89 -1.85
N LYS A 104 -10.33 -0.42 -2.30
CA LYS A 104 -9.50 -1.15 -3.27
C LYS A 104 -9.10 -2.53 -2.76
N GLU A 105 -8.71 -2.63 -1.48
CA GLU A 105 -8.37 -3.90 -0.85
C GLU A 105 -9.58 -4.86 -0.81
N LYS A 106 -10.77 -4.38 -0.47
CA LYS A 106 -11.99 -5.19 -0.49
C LYS A 106 -12.33 -5.70 -1.88
N VAL A 107 -12.26 -4.83 -2.90
CA VAL A 107 -12.51 -5.23 -4.29
C VAL A 107 -11.47 -6.25 -4.74
N SER A 108 -10.19 -6.03 -4.45
CA SER A 108 -9.10 -6.96 -4.75
C SER A 108 -9.31 -8.31 -4.07
N LEU A 109 -9.70 -8.32 -2.78
CA LEU A 109 -10.03 -9.56 -2.05
C LEU A 109 -11.22 -10.28 -2.68
N SER A 110 -12.29 -9.57 -3.02
CA SER A 110 -13.47 -10.15 -3.67
C SER A 110 -13.12 -10.81 -4.99
N ASN A 111 -12.34 -10.12 -5.84
CA ASN A 111 -11.87 -10.66 -7.11
C ASN A 111 -10.99 -11.90 -6.89
N SER A 112 -10.06 -11.84 -5.93
CA SER A 112 -9.20 -12.98 -5.58
C SER A 112 -10.01 -14.20 -5.12
N LEU A 113 -11.06 -14.02 -4.32
CA LEU A 113 -11.95 -15.10 -3.89
C LEU A 113 -12.74 -15.71 -5.06
N ALA A 114 -13.19 -14.87 -6.01
CA ALA A 114 -13.85 -15.35 -7.22
C ALA A 114 -12.88 -16.19 -8.08
N ASP A 115 -11.67 -15.71 -8.28
CA ASP A 115 -10.63 -16.42 -9.03
C ASP A 115 -10.26 -17.75 -8.37
N ILE A 116 -10.06 -17.80 -7.05
CA ILE A 116 -9.83 -19.02 -6.28
C ILE A 116 -10.97 -20.00 -6.49
N SER A 117 -12.21 -19.53 -6.40
CA SER A 117 -13.40 -20.38 -6.56
C SER A 117 -13.42 -21.01 -7.95
N HIS A 118 -13.11 -20.25 -9.00
CA HIS A 118 -13.01 -20.78 -10.35
C HIS A 118 -11.86 -21.75 -10.52
N GLN A 119 -10.69 -21.45 -9.97
CA GLN A 119 -9.50 -22.29 -10.02
C GLN A 119 -9.70 -23.64 -9.29
N ILE A 120 -10.46 -23.67 -8.20
CA ILE A 120 -10.79 -24.92 -7.49
C ILE A 120 -11.91 -25.69 -8.19
N LYS A 121 -12.91 -25.01 -8.73
CA LYS A 121 -14.06 -25.66 -9.38
C LYS A 121 -13.64 -26.51 -10.59
N THR A 122 -12.73 -26.01 -11.42
CA THR A 122 -12.29 -26.69 -12.65
C THR A 122 -11.67 -28.06 -12.36
N PRO A 123 -10.62 -28.20 -11.51
CA PRO A 123 -10.04 -29.52 -11.21
C PRO A 123 -11.02 -30.45 -10.48
N ILE A 124 -11.86 -29.92 -9.58
CA ILE A 124 -12.89 -30.75 -8.91
C ILE A 124 -13.88 -31.31 -9.93
N THR A 125 -14.34 -30.51 -10.90
CA THR A 125 -15.24 -30.96 -11.94
C THR A 125 -14.56 -31.99 -12.82
N SER A 126 -13.29 -31.80 -13.21
CA SER A 126 -12.51 -32.78 -14.01
C SER A 126 -12.33 -34.10 -13.27
N MET A 127 -11.94 -34.05 -11.97
CA MET A 127 -11.85 -35.26 -11.13
C MET A 127 -13.17 -36.02 -11.05
N ARG A 128 -14.28 -35.28 -10.88
CA ARG A 128 -15.62 -35.86 -10.78
C ARG A 128 -15.98 -36.62 -12.07
N ILE A 129 -15.76 -35.99 -13.24
CA ILE A 129 -16.01 -36.62 -14.53
C ILE A 129 -15.17 -37.91 -14.72
N MET A 130 -13.89 -37.89 -14.31
CA MET A 130 -13.03 -39.04 -14.38
C MET A 130 -13.50 -40.16 -13.45
N LEU A 131 -13.95 -39.84 -12.23
CA LEU A 131 -14.49 -40.82 -11.29
C LEU A 131 -15.81 -41.41 -11.80
N ASP A 132 -16.73 -40.62 -12.32
CA ASP A 132 -18.00 -41.05 -12.89
C ASP A 132 -17.72 -42.00 -14.11
N ASN A 133 -16.72 -41.68 -14.97
CA ASN A 133 -16.32 -42.56 -16.06
C ASN A 133 -15.73 -43.89 -15.59
N ILE A 134 -14.96 -43.92 -14.50
CA ILE A 134 -14.42 -45.14 -13.91
C ILE A 134 -15.57 -46.01 -13.34
N GLU A 135 -16.56 -45.37 -12.68
CA GLU A 135 -17.69 -46.03 -12.07
C GLU A 135 -18.65 -46.62 -13.13
N ASP A 136 -18.97 -45.85 -14.17
CA ASP A 136 -19.92 -46.24 -15.21
C ASP A 136 -19.34 -47.30 -16.19
N ASN A 137 -18.02 -47.45 -16.22
CA ASN A 137 -17.34 -48.40 -17.10
C ASN A 137 -16.54 -49.48 -16.35
N PRO A 138 -17.19 -50.48 -15.72
CA PRO A 138 -16.51 -51.55 -14.97
C PRO A 138 -15.49 -52.33 -15.82
N ASN A 139 -15.71 -52.42 -17.13
CA ASN A 139 -14.86 -53.10 -18.09
C ASN A 139 -13.82 -52.20 -18.77
N MET A 140 -13.62 -50.97 -18.26
CA MET A 140 -12.56 -50.07 -18.74
C MET A 140 -11.21 -50.77 -18.71
N ASP A 141 -10.42 -50.60 -19.74
CA ASP A 141 -9.09 -51.19 -19.80
C ASP A 141 -8.19 -50.66 -18.66
N SER A 142 -7.30 -51.51 -18.18
CA SER A 142 -6.47 -51.21 -17.00
C SER A 142 -5.55 -49.98 -17.21
N LYS A 143 -5.11 -49.73 -18.46
CA LYS A 143 -4.22 -48.60 -18.77
C LYS A 143 -4.97 -47.26 -18.63
N THR A 144 -6.14 -47.16 -19.26
CA THR A 144 -6.99 -45.96 -19.18
C THR A 144 -7.42 -45.69 -17.74
N ARG A 145 -7.78 -46.72 -16.97
CA ARG A 145 -8.10 -46.56 -15.54
C ARG A 145 -6.93 -46.01 -14.75
N VAL A 146 -5.75 -46.51 -14.95
CA VAL A 146 -4.51 -46.02 -14.29
C VAL A 146 -4.21 -44.56 -14.70
N GLU A 147 -4.41 -44.23 -15.97
CA GLU A 147 -4.24 -42.85 -16.46
C GLU A 147 -5.22 -41.87 -15.76
N PHE A 148 -6.50 -42.20 -15.64
CA PHE A 148 -7.48 -41.41 -14.92
C PHE A 148 -7.11 -41.24 -13.44
N ILE A 149 -6.70 -42.30 -12.74
CA ILE A 149 -6.27 -42.25 -11.35
C ILE A 149 -5.05 -41.35 -11.20
N LYS A 150 -4.06 -41.44 -12.10
CA LYS A 150 -2.89 -40.56 -12.07
C LYS A 150 -3.26 -39.11 -12.28
N GLU A 151 -4.19 -38.82 -13.18
CA GLU A 151 -4.63 -37.45 -13.43
C GLU A 151 -5.41 -36.88 -12.25
N ILE A 152 -6.30 -37.68 -11.63
CA ILE A 152 -6.98 -37.31 -10.38
C ILE A 152 -5.95 -36.99 -9.28
N SER A 153 -4.92 -37.82 -9.11
CA SER A 153 -3.84 -37.59 -8.14
C SER A 153 -3.13 -36.26 -8.37
N LYS A 154 -2.78 -35.93 -9.63
CA LYS A 154 -2.18 -34.63 -9.97
C LYS A 154 -3.08 -33.46 -9.62
N GLN A 155 -4.41 -33.56 -9.85
CA GLN A 155 -5.36 -32.49 -9.50
C GLN A 155 -5.45 -32.31 -7.99
N VAL A 156 -5.42 -33.40 -7.21
CA VAL A 156 -5.38 -33.33 -5.74
C VAL A 156 -4.11 -32.64 -5.24
N ASP A 157 -2.93 -33.01 -5.77
CA ASP A 157 -1.66 -32.40 -5.42
C ASP A 157 -1.62 -30.90 -5.76
N TRP A 158 -2.20 -30.55 -6.91
CA TRP A 158 -2.33 -29.16 -7.32
C TRP A 158 -3.22 -28.34 -6.36
N ILE A 159 -4.41 -28.86 -5.97
CA ILE A 159 -5.29 -28.21 -5.00
C ILE A 159 -4.57 -28.07 -3.65
N SER A 160 -3.86 -29.08 -3.20
CA SER A 160 -3.07 -29.04 -1.96
C SER A 160 -2.03 -27.92 -2.00
N SER A 161 -1.30 -27.77 -3.10
CA SER A 161 -0.31 -26.72 -3.31
C SER A 161 -0.95 -25.33 -3.34
N LEU A 162 -2.14 -25.19 -3.94
CA LEU A 162 -2.92 -23.95 -3.96
C LEU A 162 -3.29 -23.54 -2.53
N VAL A 163 -3.84 -24.48 -1.73
CA VAL A 163 -4.25 -24.19 -0.34
C VAL A 163 -3.04 -23.76 0.51
N VAL A 164 -1.90 -24.45 0.39
CA VAL A 164 -0.67 -24.08 1.12
C VAL A 164 -0.20 -22.67 0.73
N SER A 165 -0.21 -22.34 -0.57
CA SER A 165 0.18 -21.02 -1.06
C SER A 165 -0.76 -19.91 -0.57
N LEU A 166 -2.07 -20.17 -0.54
CA LEU A 166 -3.08 -19.28 0.01
C LEU A 166 -2.89 -19.02 1.51
N LEU A 167 -2.61 -20.09 2.28
CA LEU A 167 -2.35 -19.95 3.71
C LEU A 167 -1.08 -19.14 4.00
N LYS A 168 -0.02 -19.32 3.20
CA LYS A 168 1.18 -18.50 3.29
C LYS A 168 0.84 -17.04 3.05
N LEU A 169 0.14 -16.75 1.96
CA LEU A 169 -0.25 -15.38 1.59
C LEU A 169 -1.12 -14.72 2.67
N ALA A 170 -2.15 -15.42 3.15
CA ALA A 170 -3.04 -14.93 4.20
C ALA A 170 -2.29 -14.61 5.52
N LYS A 171 -1.29 -15.42 5.88
CA LYS A 171 -0.43 -15.13 7.05
C LYS A 171 0.42 -13.88 6.85
N PHE A 172 0.92 -13.63 5.65
CA PHE A 172 1.63 -12.39 5.32
C PHE A 172 0.72 -11.17 5.42
N ASP A 173 -0.48 -11.24 4.85
CA ASP A 173 -1.44 -10.14 4.85
C ASP A 173 -1.90 -9.78 6.27
N ALA A 174 -2.12 -10.79 7.10
CA ALA A 174 -2.50 -10.60 8.51
C ALA A 174 -1.34 -10.06 9.39
N GLY A 175 -0.13 -9.90 8.84
CA GLY A 175 1.04 -9.55 9.64
C GLY A 175 1.42 -10.59 10.70
N ALA A 176 0.87 -11.80 10.60
CA ALA A 176 1.04 -12.87 11.60
C ALA A 176 2.43 -13.55 11.52
N ILE A 177 3.21 -13.21 10.50
CA ILE A 177 4.55 -13.77 10.32
C ILE A 177 5.57 -12.85 10.99
N VAL A 178 6.23 -13.37 12.01
CA VAL A 178 7.42 -12.77 12.60
C VAL A 178 8.63 -13.29 11.83
N MET A 179 9.18 -12.46 10.95
CA MET A 179 10.38 -12.81 10.21
C MET A 179 11.60 -12.75 11.14
N LYS A 180 12.46 -13.76 11.05
CA LYS A 180 13.78 -13.74 11.68
C LYS A 180 14.69 -12.85 10.83
N ASN A 181 15.46 -12.01 11.48
CA ASN A 181 16.46 -11.21 10.80
C ASN A 181 17.83 -11.82 11.08
N GLU A 182 18.37 -12.52 10.11
CA GLU A 182 19.68 -13.18 10.18
C GLU A 182 20.53 -12.84 8.95
N GLU A 183 21.83 -12.89 9.12
CA GLU A 183 22.76 -12.68 8.00
C GLU A 183 22.80 -13.93 7.13
N ILE A 184 22.41 -13.78 5.88
CA ILE A 184 22.30 -14.85 4.88
C ILE A 184 23.38 -14.68 3.82
N ASN A 185 24.21 -15.69 3.61
CA ASN A 185 25.09 -15.75 2.45
C ASN A 185 24.25 -16.04 1.18
N VAL A 186 24.32 -15.12 0.20
CA VAL A 186 23.48 -15.18 -1.01
C VAL A 186 23.84 -16.36 -1.90
N ARG A 187 25.11 -16.77 -1.97
CA ARG A 187 25.50 -17.97 -2.73
C ARG A 187 24.81 -19.20 -2.17
N ASN A 188 24.90 -19.43 -0.86
CA ASN A 188 24.27 -20.60 -0.24
C ASN A 188 22.75 -20.61 -0.44
N LEU A 189 22.11 -19.44 -0.42
CA LEU A 189 20.68 -19.28 -0.68
C LEU A 189 20.33 -19.71 -2.11
N ILE A 190 21.08 -19.21 -3.10
CA ILE A 190 20.85 -19.51 -4.52
C ILE A 190 21.15 -21.01 -4.81
N ASP A 191 22.26 -21.53 -4.32
CA ASP A 191 22.62 -22.95 -4.52
C ASP A 191 21.55 -23.87 -3.96
N LYS A 192 20.97 -23.54 -2.79
CA LYS A 192 19.85 -24.28 -2.20
C LYS A 192 18.59 -24.17 -3.03
N ALA A 193 18.26 -22.97 -3.55
CA ALA A 193 17.09 -22.77 -4.42
C ALA A 193 17.22 -23.56 -5.72
N VAL A 194 18.38 -23.56 -6.36
CA VAL A 194 18.67 -24.35 -7.55
C VAL A 194 18.58 -25.86 -7.25
N SER A 195 19.13 -26.32 -6.13
CA SER A 195 19.05 -27.73 -5.69
C SER A 195 17.60 -28.17 -5.51
N ASN A 196 16.71 -27.33 -5.02
CA ASN A 196 15.29 -27.66 -4.89
C ASN A 196 14.59 -27.86 -6.24
N LEU A 197 15.16 -27.36 -7.33
CA LEU A 197 14.64 -27.45 -8.70
C LEU A 197 15.42 -28.44 -9.59
N ALA A 198 16.36 -29.19 -9.02
CA ALA A 198 17.28 -30.08 -9.79
C ALA A 198 16.54 -31.01 -10.75
N ILE A 199 15.46 -31.65 -10.30
CA ILE A 199 14.70 -32.59 -11.12
C ILE A 199 14.12 -31.94 -12.39
N ILE A 200 13.52 -30.75 -12.26
CA ILE A 200 12.90 -30.06 -13.40
C ILE A 200 13.98 -29.47 -14.34
N LEU A 201 15.11 -29.03 -13.77
CA LEU A 201 16.27 -28.59 -14.55
C LEU A 201 16.85 -29.71 -15.37
N ASP A 202 17.01 -30.92 -14.78
CA ASP A 202 17.49 -32.10 -15.47
C ASP A 202 16.52 -32.59 -16.59
N VAL A 203 15.22 -32.63 -16.29
CA VAL A 203 14.19 -33.03 -17.26
C VAL A 203 14.18 -32.11 -18.48
N LYS A 204 14.31 -30.80 -18.29
CA LYS A 204 14.36 -29.81 -19.38
C LYS A 204 15.78 -29.61 -19.95
N ASN A 205 16.80 -30.27 -19.39
CA ASN A 205 18.21 -30.05 -19.71
C ASN A 205 18.63 -28.58 -19.69
N ILE A 206 18.16 -27.83 -18.67
CA ILE A 206 18.47 -26.42 -18.49
C ILE A 206 19.71 -26.26 -17.63
N LYS A 207 20.66 -25.44 -18.09
CA LYS A 207 21.92 -25.17 -17.37
C LYS A 207 21.84 -23.86 -16.61
N ILE A 208 22.25 -23.88 -15.36
CA ILE A 208 22.43 -22.67 -14.56
C ILE A 208 23.85 -22.15 -14.76
N ILE A 209 23.97 -20.92 -15.23
CA ILE A 209 25.25 -20.21 -15.38
C ILE A 209 25.27 -19.09 -14.33
N SER A 210 26.08 -19.25 -13.29
CA SER A 210 26.10 -18.30 -12.17
C SER A 210 27.42 -17.55 -12.07
N ASN A 211 27.33 -16.24 -11.81
CA ASN A 211 28.42 -15.37 -11.42
C ASN A 211 28.03 -14.68 -10.12
N ILE A 212 28.47 -15.22 -8.99
CA ILE A 212 28.03 -14.83 -7.66
C ILE A 212 29.23 -14.36 -6.85
N ASP A 213 29.16 -13.14 -6.30
CA ASP A 213 30.12 -12.65 -5.32
C ASP A 213 29.98 -13.45 -4.02
N GLU A 214 31.03 -14.16 -3.63
CA GLU A 214 31.10 -15.02 -2.44
C GLU A 214 30.85 -14.26 -1.13
N ALA A 215 31.20 -12.98 -1.10
CA ALA A 215 31.04 -12.13 0.08
C ALA A 215 29.66 -11.46 0.18
N ALA A 216 28.75 -11.73 -0.76
CA ALA A 216 27.41 -11.13 -0.76
C ALA A 216 26.58 -11.71 0.39
N THR A 217 26.17 -10.81 1.31
CA THR A 217 25.25 -11.15 2.41
C THR A 217 24.08 -10.19 2.46
N ILE A 218 22.92 -10.70 2.91
CA ILE A 218 21.70 -9.92 3.15
C ILE A 218 21.16 -10.23 4.54
N ASN A 219 20.47 -9.26 5.17
CA ASN A 219 19.80 -9.46 6.45
C ASN A 219 18.31 -9.73 6.21
N ALA A 220 17.88 -10.98 6.45
CA ALA A 220 16.49 -11.39 6.21
C ALA A 220 16.19 -12.74 6.90
N ASP A 221 14.99 -13.28 6.70
CA ASP A 221 14.64 -14.66 7.08
C ASP A 221 15.03 -15.63 5.98
N TYR A 222 15.92 -16.57 6.29
CA TYR A 222 16.45 -17.54 5.32
C TYR A 222 15.38 -18.34 4.62
N ASN A 223 14.41 -18.89 5.36
CA ASN A 223 13.39 -19.77 4.77
C ASN A 223 12.46 -19.01 3.84
N TRP A 224 12.09 -17.80 4.20
CA TRP A 224 11.25 -16.96 3.34
C TRP A 224 12.01 -16.48 2.11
N GLN A 225 13.28 -16.10 2.25
CA GLN A 225 14.08 -15.72 1.08
C GLN A 225 14.33 -16.91 0.15
N LEU A 226 14.54 -18.10 0.70
CA LEU A 226 14.65 -19.33 -0.09
C LEU A 226 13.37 -19.59 -0.89
N GLU A 227 12.20 -19.41 -0.29
CA GLU A 227 10.90 -19.52 -0.98
C GLU A 227 10.79 -18.50 -2.11
N ALA A 228 11.15 -17.21 -1.86
CA ALA A 228 11.07 -16.15 -2.86
C ALA A 228 11.99 -16.43 -4.07
N ILE A 229 13.26 -16.73 -3.80
CA ILE A 229 14.24 -17.03 -4.86
C ILE A 229 13.86 -18.30 -5.63
N THR A 230 13.39 -19.34 -4.93
CA THR A 230 12.92 -20.59 -5.57
C THR A 230 11.74 -20.31 -6.51
N ASN A 231 10.77 -19.49 -6.11
CA ASN A 231 9.63 -19.12 -6.96
C ASN A 231 10.06 -18.36 -8.22
N ILE A 232 11.05 -17.47 -8.12
CA ILE A 232 11.55 -16.70 -9.27
C ILE A 232 12.34 -17.61 -10.21
N ILE A 233 13.26 -18.47 -9.69
CA ILE A 233 13.99 -19.42 -10.52
C ILE A 233 13.04 -20.44 -11.15
N LYS A 234 12.05 -20.93 -10.40
CA LYS A 234 11.02 -21.84 -10.93
C LYS A 234 10.27 -21.22 -12.09
N ASN A 235 9.88 -19.95 -11.99
CA ASN A 235 9.24 -19.22 -13.09
C ASN A 235 10.15 -19.15 -14.31
N ALA A 236 11.43 -18.82 -14.14
CA ALA A 236 12.41 -18.83 -15.21
C ALA A 236 12.52 -20.23 -15.88
N VAL A 237 12.54 -21.31 -15.10
CA VAL A 237 12.60 -22.69 -15.63
C VAL A 237 11.31 -23.07 -16.37
N GLU A 238 10.13 -22.71 -15.85
CA GLU A 238 8.84 -23.01 -16.46
C GLU A 238 8.68 -22.39 -17.85
N HIS A 239 9.14 -21.14 -18.01
CA HIS A 239 9.03 -20.35 -19.25
C HIS A 239 10.24 -20.47 -20.19
N SER A 240 11.28 -21.17 -19.78
CA SER A 240 12.42 -21.47 -20.63
C SER A 240 12.17 -22.69 -21.54
N SER A 241 12.72 -22.63 -22.74
CA SER A 241 12.75 -23.79 -23.64
C SER A 241 13.69 -24.88 -23.13
N ASP A 242 13.47 -26.11 -23.58
CA ASP A 242 14.38 -27.21 -23.30
C ASP A 242 15.78 -26.91 -23.88
N ASN A 243 16.83 -27.39 -23.22
CA ASN A 243 18.24 -27.16 -23.56
C ASN A 243 18.70 -25.69 -23.55
N SER A 244 18.02 -24.80 -22.82
CA SER A 244 18.38 -23.39 -22.68
C SER A 244 19.25 -23.14 -21.45
N ASN A 245 19.60 -21.87 -21.21
CA ASN A 245 20.37 -21.45 -20.04
C ASN A 245 19.58 -20.47 -19.20
N ILE A 246 19.82 -20.53 -17.90
CA ILE A 246 19.39 -19.49 -16.94
C ILE A 246 20.64 -18.87 -16.33
N TYR A 247 20.74 -17.56 -16.38
CA TYR A 247 21.88 -16.80 -15.87
C TYR A 247 21.52 -16.18 -14.52
N ILE A 248 22.37 -16.41 -13.52
CA ILE A 248 22.23 -15.81 -12.19
C ILE A 248 23.47 -14.98 -11.90
N ASN A 249 23.30 -13.66 -11.77
CA ASN A 249 24.38 -12.75 -11.46
C ASN A 249 24.12 -12.06 -10.13
N VAL A 250 25.13 -12.02 -9.25
CA VAL A 250 25.05 -11.32 -7.96
C VAL A 250 26.14 -10.26 -7.89
N GLU A 251 25.72 -9.02 -7.74
CA GLU A 251 26.61 -7.89 -7.53
C GLU A 251 26.50 -7.42 -6.09
N ASN A 252 27.64 -7.27 -5.44
CA ASN A 252 27.75 -6.83 -4.05
C ASN A 252 28.50 -5.51 -3.99
N THR A 253 27.82 -4.46 -3.53
CA THR A 253 28.39 -3.12 -3.35
C THR A 253 28.36 -2.73 -1.87
N SER A 254 28.91 -1.56 -1.53
CA SER A 254 28.81 -1.00 -0.18
C SER A 254 27.38 -0.54 0.19
N VAL A 255 26.48 -0.38 -0.78
CA VAL A 255 25.14 0.19 -0.59
C VAL A 255 24.04 -0.84 -0.75
N PHE A 256 24.26 -1.83 -1.62
CA PHE A 256 23.25 -2.83 -1.95
C PHE A 256 23.85 -4.17 -2.37
N VAL A 257 23.06 -5.22 -2.25
CA VAL A 257 23.24 -6.49 -2.93
C VAL A 257 22.18 -6.61 -4.01
N LYS A 258 22.61 -6.91 -5.25
CA LYS A 258 21.73 -7.06 -6.41
C LYS A 258 21.82 -8.49 -6.94
N ILE A 259 20.68 -9.14 -7.07
CA ILE A 259 20.54 -10.49 -7.64
C ILE A 259 19.76 -10.35 -8.94
N GLN A 260 20.34 -10.82 -10.03
CA GLN A 260 19.70 -10.85 -11.35
C GLN A 260 19.53 -12.30 -11.79
N ILE A 261 18.30 -12.68 -12.17
CA ILE A 261 17.95 -13.99 -12.69
C ILE A 261 17.36 -13.76 -14.08
N LYS A 262 18.06 -14.25 -15.10
CA LYS A 262 17.68 -14.06 -16.51
C LYS A 262 17.48 -15.41 -17.18
N ASP A 263 16.35 -15.58 -17.84
CA ASP A 263 16.05 -16.71 -18.72
C ASP A 263 16.15 -16.33 -20.20
N GLU A 264 16.20 -17.36 -21.06
CA GLU A 264 16.16 -17.27 -22.54
C GLU A 264 14.80 -17.78 -23.06
N GLY A 265 13.73 -17.58 -22.30
CA GLY A 265 12.40 -18.06 -22.59
C GLY A 265 11.63 -17.20 -23.61
N GLU A 266 10.32 -17.42 -23.64
CA GLU A 266 9.40 -16.72 -24.56
C GLU A 266 9.22 -15.23 -24.27
N GLY A 267 9.66 -14.78 -23.08
CA GLY A 267 9.48 -13.40 -22.63
C GLY A 267 8.03 -13.07 -22.21
N ILE A 268 7.81 -11.82 -21.83
CA ILE A 268 6.54 -11.32 -21.34
C ILE A 268 6.11 -10.11 -22.18
N GLY A 269 4.90 -10.18 -22.70
CA GLY A 269 4.31 -9.09 -23.48
C GLY A 269 4.12 -7.81 -22.66
N LYS A 270 4.20 -6.64 -23.32
CA LYS A 270 4.06 -5.32 -22.66
C LYS A 270 2.77 -5.14 -21.87
N LYS A 271 1.71 -5.85 -22.22
CA LYS A 271 0.43 -5.79 -21.51
C LYS A 271 0.47 -6.56 -20.19
N ASP A 272 1.19 -7.66 -20.15
CA ASP A 272 1.22 -8.59 -19.04
C ASP A 272 2.26 -8.20 -17.99
N ILE A 273 3.34 -7.53 -18.38
CA ILE A 273 4.49 -7.20 -17.52
C ILE A 273 4.10 -6.41 -16.25
N ASN A 274 3.05 -5.58 -16.32
CA ASN A 274 2.56 -4.81 -15.20
C ASN A 274 1.73 -5.64 -14.22
N HIS A 275 1.25 -6.82 -14.64
CA HIS A 275 0.31 -7.66 -13.92
C HIS A 275 0.94 -8.94 -13.35
N ILE A 276 2.17 -9.30 -13.74
CA ILE A 276 2.80 -10.58 -13.34
C ILE A 276 2.97 -10.73 -11.82
N PHE A 277 2.97 -9.64 -11.07
CA PHE A 277 3.03 -9.66 -9.61
C PHE A 277 1.64 -9.59 -8.96
N GLU A 278 0.56 -9.51 -9.74
CA GLU A 278 -0.79 -9.61 -9.21
C GLU A 278 -1.09 -11.07 -8.83
N ARG A 279 -1.92 -11.23 -7.80
CA ARG A 279 -2.31 -12.54 -7.31
C ARG A 279 -3.21 -13.21 -8.33
N PHE A 280 -2.98 -14.53 -8.56
CA PHE A 280 -3.73 -15.37 -9.50
C PHE A 280 -3.61 -14.95 -10.97
N TYR A 281 -2.74 -13.99 -11.25
CA TYR A 281 -2.49 -13.61 -12.63
C TYR A 281 -1.77 -14.72 -13.38
N LYS A 282 -2.28 -15.07 -14.55
CA LYS A 282 -1.69 -16.02 -15.49
C LYS A 282 -1.64 -15.37 -16.86
N SER A 283 -0.48 -15.37 -17.49
CA SER A 283 -0.39 -15.04 -18.91
C SER A 283 -1.01 -16.17 -19.76
N LYS A 284 -1.31 -15.90 -21.01
CA LYS A 284 -1.90 -16.91 -21.93
C LYS A 284 -1.02 -18.14 -22.09
N ASN A 285 0.28 -18.01 -21.90
CA ASN A 285 1.29 -19.05 -22.08
C ASN A 285 1.71 -19.69 -20.75
N SER A 286 1.03 -19.39 -19.65
CA SER A 286 1.32 -20.01 -18.36
C SER A 286 1.01 -21.51 -18.38
N SER A 287 1.83 -22.31 -17.71
CA SER A 287 1.58 -23.75 -17.56
C SER A 287 0.23 -23.98 -16.88
N GLU A 288 -0.50 -25.04 -17.30
CA GLU A 288 -1.79 -25.41 -16.70
C GLU A 288 -1.67 -25.62 -15.18
N ASN A 289 -0.50 -26.07 -14.72
CA ASN A 289 -0.21 -26.35 -13.32
C ASN A 289 0.21 -25.12 -12.52
N SER A 290 0.46 -23.97 -13.14
CA SER A 290 0.83 -22.76 -12.40
C SER A 290 -0.40 -22.20 -11.64
N ILE A 291 -0.20 -21.68 -10.43
CA ILE A 291 -1.28 -21.17 -9.58
C ILE A 291 -1.42 -19.63 -9.74
N GLY A 292 -0.38 -18.97 -10.24
CA GLY A 292 -0.35 -17.50 -10.34
C GLY A 292 -0.11 -16.80 -8.99
N ILE A 293 0.42 -17.51 -7.99
CA ILE A 293 0.73 -16.95 -6.65
C ILE A 293 2.24 -16.79 -6.44
N GLY A 294 3.07 -17.54 -7.13
CA GLY A 294 4.52 -17.63 -6.84
C GLY A 294 5.23 -16.28 -6.92
N LEU A 295 5.02 -15.50 -7.99
CA LEU A 295 5.66 -14.19 -8.16
C LEU A 295 5.11 -13.13 -7.20
N SER A 296 3.80 -13.13 -6.93
CA SER A 296 3.21 -12.20 -5.95
C SER A 296 3.69 -12.48 -4.53
N LEU A 297 3.84 -13.75 -4.15
CA LEU A 297 4.41 -14.16 -2.87
C LEU A 297 5.89 -13.77 -2.78
N ALA A 298 6.68 -14.04 -3.84
CA ALA A 298 8.08 -13.64 -3.90
C ALA A 298 8.27 -12.14 -3.71
N LYS A 299 7.47 -11.32 -4.40
CA LYS A 299 7.48 -9.86 -4.23
C LYS A 299 7.16 -9.46 -2.78
N THR A 300 6.11 -10.01 -2.20
CA THR A 300 5.72 -9.72 -0.81
C THR A 300 6.85 -10.05 0.19
N ILE A 301 7.51 -11.19 0.02
CA ILE A 301 8.62 -11.61 0.88
C ILE A 301 9.82 -10.66 0.75
N ILE A 302 10.19 -10.31 -0.49
CA ILE A 302 11.32 -9.42 -0.78
C ILE A 302 11.06 -8.03 -0.19
N GLU A 303 9.87 -7.46 -0.40
CA GLU A 303 9.48 -6.14 0.11
C GLU A 303 9.45 -6.11 1.66
N LYS A 304 9.01 -7.18 2.30
CA LYS A 304 9.05 -7.32 3.76
C LYS A 304 10.47 -7.36 4.34
N ALA A 305 11.45 -7.78 3.55
CA ALA A 305 12.87 -7.73 3.91
C ALA A 305 13.54 -6.42 3.44
N ASN A 306 12.76 -5.34 3.20
CA ASN A 306 13.23 -4.06 2.68
C ASN A 306 13.98 -4.19 1.34
N GLY A 307 13.69 -5.23 0.59
CA GLY A 307 14.16 -5.43 -0.76
C GLY A 307 13.20 -4.85 -1.78
N TYR A 308 13.62 -4.87 -3.02
CA TYR A 308 12.88 -4.38 -4.15
C TYR A 308 13.07 -5.29 -5.35
N ILE A 309 11.99 -5.59 -6.09
CA ILE A 309 12.01 -6.45 -7.27
C ILE A 309 11.53 -5.70 -8.51
N LYS A 310 12.27 -5.85 -9.59
CA LYS A 310 11.91 -5.40 -10.95
C LYS A 310 11.91 -6.56 -11.91
N VAL A 311 11.21 -6.36 -13.03
CA VAL A 311 11.25 -7.26 -14.19
C VAL A 311 11.52 -6.45 -15.44
N GLU A 312 12.36 -6.99 -16.28
CA GLU A 312 12.60 -6.52 -17.65
C GLU A 312 12.41 -7.69 -18.58
N SER A 313 11.56 -7.55 -19.58
CA SER A 313 11.28 -8.63 -20.53
C SER A 313 10.91 -8.07 -21.89
N GLU A 314 11.26 -8.81 -22.90
CA GLU A 314 10.87 -8.56 -24.30
C GLU A 314 10.38 -9.87 -24.90
N ASP A 315 9.24 -9.79 -25.57
CA ASP A 315 8.58 -10.93 -26.20
C ASP A 315 9.56 -11.64 -27.15
N GLY A 316 9.75 -12.94 -26.97
CA GLY A 316 10.71 -13.77 -27.74
C GLY A 316 12.19 -13.64 -27.34
N LYS A 317 12.54 -12.85 -26.29
CA LYS A 317 13.94 -12.65 -25.88
C LYS A 317 14.24 -13.05 -24.43
N GLY A 318 13.23 -13.57 -23.72
CA GLY A 318 13.36 -13.97 -22.33
C GLY A 318 13.03 -12.89 -21.33
N THR A 319 13.23 -13.20 -20.06
CA THR A 319 12.87 -12.35 -18.92
C THR A 319 14.03 -12.23 -17.96
N MET A 320 14.21 -11.04 -17.39
CA MET A 320 15.17 -10.76 -16.33
C MET A 320 14.46 -10.21 -15.11
N PHE A 321 14.58 -10.90 -13.99
CA PHE A 321 14.20 -10.41 -12.67
C PHE A 321 15.41 -9.82 -11.97
N GLU A 322 15.29 -8.60 -11.47
CA GLU A 322 16.31 -7.91 -10.68
C GLU A 322 15.78 -7.67 -9.26
N ILE A 323 16.50 -8.18 -8.27
CA ILE A 323 16.20 -8.03 -6.84
C ILE A 323 17.31 -7.20 -6.23
N LYS A 324 16.96 -6.19 -5.43
CA LYS A 324 17.92 -5.37 -4.68
C LYS A 324 17.58 -5.34 -3.21
N TYR A 325 18.58 -5.56 -2.36
CA TYR A 325 18.51 -5.37 -0.91
C TYR A 325 19.46 -4.25 -0.54
N LEU A 326 18.98 -3.26 0.20
CA LEU A 326 19.80 -2.19 0.76
C LEU A 326 20.54 -2.70 1.99
N LYS A 327 21.81 -2.24 2.14
CA LYS A 327 22.68 -2.58 3.29
C LYS A 327 22.55 -1.59 4.44
#